data_6ed37b26f65985ad3f7b5f3ddd8dee21
#
_entry.id   6ed37b26f65985ad3f7b5f3ddd8dee21
#
_cell.length_a   1.000
_cell.length_b   1.000
_cell.length_c   1.000
_cell.angle_alpha   90.00
_cell.angle_beta   90.00
_cell.angle_gamma   90.00
#
_symmetry.space_group_name_H-M   'P 1'
#
loop_
_entity.id
_entity.type
_entity.pdbx_description
1 polymer ?
#
loop_
_entity_poly.entity_id
_entity_poly.type
_entity_poly.pdbx_seq_one_letter_code
_entity_poly.pdbx_strand_id
1 'polypeptide(L)'
;MLWRDEFCRIVLVDDPDYPGFCRVVLERHVKEMTDLAPAERTRLMDAVFATEAALRELLFPRKINLASLGNAVPHLHWHVVPRHGDDRHFPKPIWAEPARARAPRAAPDRGSLAAALKTHLS
;
A
#
# COMPACT_ATOMS: atom_id res chain seq x y z
N MET A 1 8.08 -0.71 -9.29
CA MET A 1 7.02 0.29 -9.52
C MET A 1 5.90 -0.33 -10.32
N LEU A 2 4.64 -0.15 -9.88
CA LEU A 2 3.47 -0.75 -10.51
C LEU A 2 2.69 0.25 -11.37
N TRP A 3 2.68 1.51 -10.96
CA TRP A 3 1.94 2.58 -11.63
C TRP A 3 2.55 3.93 -11.28
N ARG A 4 2.42 4.90 -12.18
CA ARG A 4 2.98 6.24 -11.97
C ARG A 4 2.28 7.26 -12.85
N ASP A 5 2.08 8.47 -12.30
CA ASP A 5 1.80 9.68 -13.05
C ASP A 5 2.71 10.82 -12.54
N GLU A 6 2.43 12.07 -12.95
CA GLU A 6 3.21 13.24 -12.52
C GLU A 6 2.97 13.60 -11.06
N PHE A 7 1.94 13.05 -10.42
CA PHE A 7 1.55 13.40 -9.05
C PHE A 7 2.06 12.37 -8.02
N CYS A 8 1.92 11.08 -8.30
CA CYS A 8 2.33 10.02 -7.38
C CYS A 8 2.72 8.75 -8.12
N ARG A 9 3.32 7.83 -7.37
CA ARG A 9 3.65 6.49 -7.87
C ARG A 9 3.22 5.43 -6.86
N ILE A 10 2.95 4.24 -7.35
CA ILE A 10 2.57 3.08 -6.55
C ILE A 10 3.66 2.03 -6.73
N VAL A 11 4.28 1.62 -5.63
CA VAL A 11 5.38 0.66 -5.63
C VAL A 11 5.01 -0.60 -4.85
N LEU A 12 5.45 -1.74 -5.33
CA LEU A 12 5.37 -3.00 -4.61
C LEU A 12 6.58 -3.10 -3.68
N VAL A 13 6.32 -3.27 -2.39
CA VAL A 13 7.39 -3.41 -1.40
C VAL A 13 7.88 -4.85 -1.42
N ASP A 14 9.19 -5.04 -1.45
CA ASP A 14 9.81 -6.36 -1.37
C ASP A 14 9.91 -6.79 0.10
N ASP A 15 8.79 -7.26 0.63
CA ASP A 15 8.70 -7.77 2.00
C ASP A 15 8.17 -9.20 1.96
N PRO A 16 9.01 -10.20 2.27
CA PRO A 16 8.59 -11.61 2.20
C PRO A 16 7.51 -11.98 3.23
N ASP A 17 7.37 -11.21 4.31
CA ASP A 17 6.32 -11.43 5.31
C ASP A 17 4.95 -10.94 4.82
N TYR A 18 4.93 -10.01 3.87
CA TYR A 18 3.71 -9.36 3.38
C TYR A 18 3.69 -9.24 1.85
N PRO A 19 3.54 -10.37 1.13
CA PRO A 19 3.40 -10.33 -0.33
C PRO A 19 2.20 -9.47 -0.74
N GLY A 20 2.43 -8.51 -1.63
CA GLY A 20 1.39 -7.56 -2.05
C GLY A 20 1.39 -6.23 -1.29
N PHE A 21 2.22 -6.08 -0.29
CA PHE A 21 2.39 -4.80 0.42
C PHE A 21 2.82 -3.72 -0.58
N CYS A 22 2.05 -2.63 -0.64
CA CYS A 22 2.33 -1.51 -1.55
C CYS A 22 2.52 -0.21 -0.78
N ARG A 23 3.23 0.73 -1.41
CA ARG A 23 3.29 2.12 -0.97
C ARG A 23 2.81 3.03 -2.08
N VAL A 24 2.02 4.03 -1.70
CA VAL A 24 1.65 5.14 -2.58
C VAL A 24 2.50 6.33 -2.17
N VAL A 25 3.36 6.81 -3.06
CA VAL A 25 4.38 7.82 -2.77
C VAL A 25 4.09 9.07 -3.59
N LEU A 26 3.99 10.22 -2.92
CA LEU A 26 3.81 11.50 -3.59
C LEU A 26 5.11 11.87 -4.33
N GLU A 27 5.02 12.42 -5.54
CA GLU A 27 6.21 12.86 -6.28
C GLU A 27 6.82 14.11 -5.66
N ARG A 28 6.01 15.12 -5.36
CA ARG A 28 6.49 16.35 -4.73
C ARG A 28 6.92 16.07 -3.29
N HIS A 29 8.03 16.65 -2.86
CA HIS A 29 8.50 16.48 -1.48
C HIS A 29 7.71 17.35 -0.52
N VAL A 30 6.72 16.76 0.14
CA VAL A 30 5.98 17.34 1.27
C VAL A 30 5.94 16.32 2.41
N LYS A 31 5.76 16.82 3.62
CA LYS A 31 5.82 16.01 4.83
C LYS A 31 4.44 15.55 5.29
N GLU A 32 3.46 16.44 5.28
CA GLU A 32 2.15 16.21 5.90
C GLU A 32 1.00 16.32 4.89
N MET A 33 -0.09 15.60 5.15
CA MET A 33 -1.30 15.69 4.32
C MET A 33 -1.85 17.12 4.26
N THR A 34 -1.74 17.86 5.33
CA THR A 34 -2.24 19.24 5.39
C THR A 34 -1.36 20.24 4.62
N ASP A 35 -0.19 19.81 4.12
CA ASP A 35 0.61 20.60 3.18
C ASP A 35 0.02 20.57 1.77
N LEU A 36 -0.92 19.66 1.52
CA LEU A 36 -1.59 19.52 0.23
C LEU A 36 -2.89 20.33 0.20
N ALA A 37 -3.23 20.86 -0.99
CA ALA A 37 -4.55 21.43 -1.22
C ALA A 37 -5.63 20.32 -1.12
N PRO A 38 -6.90 20.67 -0.80
CA PRO A 38 -7.97 19.67 -0.69
C PRO A 38 -8.12 18.76 -1.91
N ALA A 39 -8.02 19.30 -3.12
CA ALA A 39 -8.10 18.50 -4.34
C ALA A 39 -6.93 17.53 -4.48
N GLU A 40 -5.75 17.91 -4.02
CA GLU A 40 -4.57 17.04 -4.01
C GLU A 40 -4.71 15.91 -2.99
N ARG A 41 -5.30 16.19 -1.83
CA ARG A 41 -5.61 15.15 -0.82
C ARG A 41 -6.54 14.10 -1.40
N THR A 42 -7.59 14.52 -2.08
CA THR A 42 -8.53 13.62 -2.75
C THR A 42 -7.82 12.77 -3.80
N ARG A 43 -6.99 13.39 -4.62
CA ARG A 43 -6.24 12.69 -5.68
C ARG A 43 -5.29 11.64 -5.09
N LEU A 44 -4.60 11.97 -4.00
CA LEU A 44 -3.72 11.01 -3.33
C LEU A 44 -4.50 9.85 -2.74
N MET A 45 -5.61 10.13 -2.07
CA MET A 45 -6.45 9.08 -1.48
C MET A 45 -7.13 8.22 -2.54
N ASP A 46 -7.45 8.77 -3.70
CA ASP A 46 -7.95 7.97 -4.82
C ASP A 46 -6.94 6.90 -5.25
N ALA A 47 -5.64 7.25 -5.27
CA ALA A 47 -4.58 6.28 -5.55
C ALA A 47 -4.46 5.23 -4.45
N VAL A 48 -4.60 5.62 -3.18
CA VAL A 48 -4.61 4.71 -2.04
C VAL A 48 -5.79 3.73 -2.14
N PHE A 49 -6.99 4.23 -2.42
CA PHE A 49 -8.19 3.40 -2.54
C PHE A 49 -8.15 2.49 -3.77
N ALA A 50 -7.58 2.94 -4.87
CA ALA A 50 -7.36 2.09 -6.05
C ALA A 50 -6.42 0.92 -5.73
N THR A 51 -5.38 1.19 -4.94
CA THR A 51 -4.44 0.16 -4.49
C THR A 51 -5.13 -0.86 -3.57
N GLU A 52 -5.93 -0.39 -2.62
CA GLU A 52 -6.74 -1.26 -1.77
C GLU A 52 -7.66 -2.14 -2.59
N ALA A 53 -8.40 -1.56 -3.55
CA ALA A 53 -9.33 -2.29 -4.39
C ALA A 53 -8.63 -3.37 -5.22
N ALA A 54 -7.49 -3.04 -5.83
CA ALA A 54 -6.71 -3.99 -6.62
C ALA A 54 -6.21 -5.17 -5.77
N LEU A 55 -5.71 -4.90 -4.57
CA LEU A 55 -5.23 -5.95 -3.67
C LEU A 55 -6.37 -6.85 -3.18
N ARG A 56 -7.54 -6.27 -2.90
CA ARG A 56 -8.72 -7.04 -2.50
C ARG A 56 -9.18 -7.98 -3.62
N GLU A 57 -9.15 -7.53 -4.85
CA GLU A 57 -9.54 -8.36 -6.01
C GLU A 57 -8.61 -9.55 -6.23
N LEU A 58 -7.31 -9.36 -6.03
CA LEU A 58 -6.30 -10.36 -6.39
C LEU A 58 -5.92 -11.28 -5.24
N LEU A 59 -5.98 -10.83 -4.00
CA LEU A 59 -5.43 -11.55 -2.85
C LEU A 59 -6.48 -11.99 -1.83
N PHE A 60 -7.69 -11.44 -1.88
CA PHE A 60 -8.77 -11.74 -0.94
C PHE A 60 -8.32 -11.65 0.53
N PRO A 61 -7.69 -10.56 0.96
CA PRO A 61 -7.20 -10.45 2.32
C PRO A 61 -8.35 -10.32 3.32
N ARG A 62 -8.09 -10.69 4.57
CA ARG A 62 -9.04 -10.52 5.67
C ARG A 62 -9.27 -9.06 6.00
N LYS A 63 -8.23 -8.23 5.85
CA LYS A 63 -8.26 -6.78 6.11
C LYS A 63 -7.21 -6.08 5.26
N ILE A 64 -7.44 -4.84 4.92
CA ILE A 64 -6.41 -3.94 4.38
C ILE A 64 -6.10 -2.90 5.46
N ASN A 65 -4.82 -2.75 5.79
CA ASN A 65 -4.38 -1.66 6.66
C ASN A 65 -3.86 -0.51 5.81
N LEU A 66 -4.35 0.69 6.10
CA LEU A 66 -3.88 1.93 5.50
C LEU A 66 -3.18 2.73 6.58
N ALA A 67 -1.94 3.12 6.34
CA ALA A 67 -1.17 3.89 7.32
C ALA A 67 -0.19 4.85 6.66
N SER A 68 -0.08 6.06 7.20
CA SER A 68 0.95 7.03 6.80
C SER A 68 1.72 7.43 8.05
N LEU A 69 2.98 7.08 8.12
CA LEU A 69 3.84 7.28 9.29
C LEU A 69 4.87 8.39 9.03
N GLY A 70 5.94 8.10 8.31
CA GLY A 70 6.93 9.09 7.93
C GLY A 70 7.88 9.51 9.04
N ASN A 71 7.97 8.77 10.15
CA ASN A 71 8.85 9.11 11.27
C ASN A 71 10.34 9.01 10.88
N ALA A 72 10.68 8.01 10.09
CA ALA A 72 12.06 7.82 9.62
C ALA A 72 12.30 8.51 8.27
N VAL A 73 11.32 8.50 7.37
CA VAL A 73 11.39 9.12 6.05
C VAL A 73 10.23 10.11 5.92
N PRO A 74 10.47 11.41 6.15
CA PRO A 74 9.40 12.42 6.21
C PRO A 74 8.97 12.91 4.82
N HIS A 75 8.93 12.04 3.84
CA HIS A 75 8.38 12.26 2.50
C HIS A 75 7.03 11.55 2.46
N LEU A 76 5.96 12.27 2.21
CA LEU A 76 4.59 11.76 2.34
C LEU A 76 4.36 10.52 1.49
N HIS A 77 3.96 9.44 2.16
CA HIS A 77 3.64 8.17 1.54
C HIS A 77 2.61 7.41 2.40
N TRP A 78 1.85 6.55 1.74
CA TRP A 78 0.86 5.70 2.39
C TRP A 78 1.21 4.23 2.20
N HIS A 79 1.17 3.48 3.30
CA HIS A 79 1.29 2.03 3.26
C HIS A 79 -0.09 1.42 3.02
N VAL A 80 -0.16 0.46 2.11
CA VAL A 80 -1.37 -0.33 1.85
C VAL A 80 -1.00 -1.80 2.03
N VAL A 81 -1.44 -2.39 3.13
CA VAL A 81 -0.96 -3.71 3.57
C VAL A 81 -2.10 -4.71 3.59
N PRO A 82 -2.06 -5.76 2.74
CA PRO A 82 -3.02 -6.86 2.83
C PRO A 82 -2.70 -7.70 4.06
N ARG A 83 -3.70 -7.89 4.92
CA ARG A 83 -3.56 -8.64 6.16
C ARG A 83 -4.35 -9.93 6.08
N HIS A 84 -3.73 -11.01 6.59
CA HIS A 84 -4.32 -12.34 6.65
C HIS A 84 -4.28 -12.83 8.09
N GLY A 85 -5.24 -13.68 8.48
CA GLY A 85 -5.32 -14.16 9.86
C GLY A 85 -4.10 -14.95 10.34
N ASP A 86 -3.34 -15.50 9.40
CA ASP A 86 -2.11 -16.27 9.65
C ASP A 86 -0.83 -15.51 9.39
N ASP A 87 -0.90 -14.20 9.09
CA ASP A 87 0.30 -13.42 8.87
C ASP A 87 1.10 -13.26 10.17
N ARG A 88 2.36 -12.85 10.02
CA ARG A 88 3.34 -12.88 11.11
C ARG A 88 2.93 -12.04 12.34
N HIS A 89 2.16 -10.97 12.15
CA HIS A 89 1.83 -10.02 13.21
C HIS A 89 0.35 -9.97 13.59
N PHE A 90 -0.54 -10.58 12.78
CA PHE A 90 -1.98 -10.45 12.97
C PHE A 90 -2.40 -10.87 14.41
N PRO A 91 -3.25 -10.13 15.11
CA PRO A 91 -4.03 -8.96 14.69
C PRO A 91 -3.33 -7.61 14.91
N LYS A 92 -2.06 -7.62 15.27
CA LYS A 92 -1.30 -6.38 15.52
C LYS A 92 -0.82 -5.75 14.21
N PRO A 93 -0.42 -4.46 14.22
CA PRO A 93 0.22 -3.83 13.08
C PRO A 93 1.52 -4.55 12.69
N ILE A 94 1.92 -4.43 11.43
CA ILE A 94 3.12 -5.10 10.91
C ILE A 94 4.42 -4.62 11.57
N TRP A 95 4.39 -3.48 12.25
CA TRP A 95 5.55 -2.90 12.96
C TRP A 95 5.64 -3.32 14.42
N ALA A 96 4.70 -4.14 14.90
CA ALA A 96 4.72 -4.66 16.26
C ALA A 96 5.63 -5.89 16.37
N GLU A 97 5.76 -6.44 17.58
CA GLU A 97 6.46 -7.70 17.78
C GLU A 97 5.72 -8.85 17.07
N PRO A 98 6.46 -9.76 16.41
CA PRO A 98 5.84 -10.89 15.74
C PRO A 98 5.02 -11.76 16.68
N ALA A 99 3.84 -12.20 16.21
CA ALA A 99 2.97 -13.10 16.96
C ALA A 99 3.26 -14.57 16.64
N ARG A 100 3.87 -14.86 15.48
CA ARG A 100 4.12 -16.22 14.98
C ARG A 100 5.17 -16.21 13.88
N ALA A 101 5.60 -17.39 13.45
CA ALA A 101 6.44 -17.54 12.29
C ALA A 101 5.67 -17.15 11.02
N ARG A 102 6.40 -16.71 9.98
CA ARG A 102 5.81 -16.35 8.70
C ARG A 102 5.15 -17.57 8.04
N ALA A 103 3.87 -17.44 7.67
CA ALA A 103 3.19 -18.43 6.85
C ALA A 103 3.60 -18.27 5.38
N PRO A 104 3.88 -19.36 4.66
CA PRO A 104 4.16 -19.27 3.22
C PRO A 104 2.96 -18.71 2.47
N ARG A 105 3.20 -17.72 1.60
CA ARG A 105 2.17 -17.10 0.77
C ARG A 105 2.77 -16.65 -0.55
N ALA A 106 2.10 -16.97 -1.65
CA ALA A 106 2.55 -16.57 -2.98
C ALA A 106 2.47 -15.07 -3.15
N ALA A 107 3.47 -14.48 -3.80
CA ALA A 107 3.43 -13.09 -4.22
C ALA A 107 2.38 -12.91 -5.32
N PRO A 108 1.70 -11.76 -5.39
CA PRO A 108 0.79 -11.48 -6.50
C PRO A 108 1.57 -11.35 -7.80
N ASP A 109 0.92 -11.68 -8.92
CA ASP A 109 1.50 -11.42 -10.23
C ASP A 109 1.57 -9.91 -10.47
N ARG A 110 2.77 -9.40 -10.73
CA ARG A 110 3.00 -7.96 -10.91
C ARG A 110 2.19 -7.40 -12.07
N GLY A 111 2.12 -8.13 -13.19
CA GLY A 111 1.35 -7.71 -14.36
C GLY A 111 -0.13 -7.58 -14.07
N SER A 112 -0.71 -8.55 -13.35
CA SER A 112 -2.11 -8.52 -12.94
C SER A 112 -2.39 -7.37 -11.98
N LEU A 113 -1.49 -7.13 -11.04
CA LEU A 113 -1.64 -6.04 -10.07
C LEU A 113 -1.54 -4.67 -10.76
N ALA A 114 -0.58 -4.48 -11.65
CA ALA A 114 -0.44 -3.25 -12.42
C ALA A 114 -1.66 -3.01 -13.32
N ALA A 115 -2.21 -4.05 -13.95
CA ALA A 115 -3.41 -3.95 -14.78
C ALA A 115 -4.64 -3.56 -13.95
N ALA A 116 -4.81 -4.13 -12.77
CA ALA A 116 -5.92 -3.79 -11.86
C ALA A 116 -5.82 -2.32 -11.40
N LEU A 117 -4.63 -1.86 -11.05
CA LEU A 117 -4.40 -0.45 -10.69
C LEU A 117 -4.77 0.49 -11.83
N LYS A 118 -4.35 0.18 -13.04
CA LYS A 118 -4.67 0.98 -14.23
C LYS A 118 -6.17 1.07 -14.44
N THR A 119 -6.90 -0.03 -14.24
CA THR A 119 -8.36 -0.05 -14.35
C THR A 119 -9.01 0.86 -13.30
N HIS A 120 -8.58 0.77 -12.04
CA HIS A 120 -9.16 1.58 -10.96
C HIS A 120 -8.80 3.07 -11.05
N LEU A 121 -7.71 3.41 -11.72
CA LEU A 121 -7.22 4.79 -11.86
C LEU A 121 -7.57 5.44 -13.19
N SER A 122 -8.30 4.75 -14.04
CA SER A 122 -8.75 5.28 -15.33
C SER A 122 -9.97 6.17 -15.19
#